data_765cdce29789cb18292ca6ca5d9da5fd
#
_entry.id   765cdce29789cb18292ca6ca5d9da5fd
#
_cell.length_a   1.000
_cell.length_b   1.000
_cell.length_c   1.000
_cell.angle_alpha   90.00
_cell.angle_beta   90.00
_cell.angle_gamma   90.00
#
_symmetry.space_group_name_H-M   'P 1'
#
loop_
_entity.id
_entity.type
_entity.pdbx_description
1 polymer ?
#
loop_
_entity_poly.entity_id
_entity_poly.type
_entity_poly.pdbx_seq_one_letter_code
_entity_poly.pdbx_strand_id
1 'polypeptide(L)'
;MDFIDYRKALGLSFCAKDKNDLFIKRVGVYMQSEESIPFEEKDEIALSYMIGEKYLLADIDPFDIKMGNDPIGLQRAWLYLSKHTDSFEDFLSCLVALINTYGGKKSDKKDILSNVKTALNDSHIEFELIEDTDGVFICPKGAKELDDALVSEPLEWLRDYPKARETYIITLKQYSEGIYIRDVADNLRKSLETFLQEFLGNTKNLETNKNEICKYLGEQGVDSGVSGLFQPLINAYKNINDRIAKHNDAVDKNLLEFLLYQTGVLIRIVIIIKNGGKQ
;
A
#
# COMPACT_ATOMS: atom_id res chain seq x y z
N MET A 1 -12.56 -18.78 13.32
CA MET A 1 -11.89 -19.67 12.33
C MET A 1 -12.48 -19.34 10.99
N ASP A 2 -11.70 -18.80 10.08
CA ASP A 2 -12.16 -18.48 8.73
C ASP A 2 -12.19 -19.75 7.83
N PHE A 3 -12.69 -19.61 6.59
CA PHE A 3 -12.82 -20.71 5.66
C PHE A 3 -11.47 -21.36 5.29
N ILE A 4 -10.41 -20.58 5.21
CA ILE A 4 -9.06 -21.08 4.89
C ILE A 4 -8.49 -21.87 6.06
N ASP A 5 -8.63 -21.36 7.30
CA ASP A 5 -8.20 -22.04 8.51
C ASP A 5 -8.95 -23.37 8.70
N TYR A 6 -10.25 -23.38 8.42
CA TYR A 6 -11.04 -24.61 8.45
C TYR A 6 -10.53 -25.65 7.45
N ARG A 7 -10.24 -25.25 6.21
CA ARG A 7 -9.67 -26.15 5.20
C ARG A 7 -8.31 -26.67 5.60
N LYS A 8 -7.43 -25.83 6.14
CA LYS A 8 -6.13 -26.25 6.68
C LYS A 8 -6.27 -27.27 7.80
N ALA A 9 -7.22 -27.08 8.71
CA ALA A 9 -7.51 -28.03 9.79
C ALA A 9 -7.97 -29.39 9.26
N LEU A 10 -8.56 -29.44 8.07
CA LEU A 10 -8.93 -30.66 7.36
C LEU A 10 -7.80 -31.28 6.51
N GLY A 11 -6.59 -30.69 6.56
CA GLY A 11 -5.45 -31.13 5.73
C GLY A 11 -5.56 -30.77 4.25
N LEU A 12 -6.48 -29.85 3.89
CA LEU A 12 -6.68 -29.37 2.52
C LEU A 12 -5.76 -28.17 2.28
N SER A 13 -4.78 -28.31 1.42
CA SER A 13 -3.90 -27.21 1.02
C SER A 13 -4.65 -26.13 0.24
N PHE A 14 -4.21 -24.88 0.40
CA PHE A 14 -4.71 -23.73 -0.34
C PHE A 14 -3.50 -23.04 -0.99
N CYS A 15 -3.36 -23.17 -2.30
CA CYS A 15 -2.25 -22.54 -3.01
C CYS A 15 -2.54 -21.05 -3.27
N ALA A 16 -1.55 -20.30 -3.76
CA ALA A 16 -1.70 -18.88 -4.06
C ALA A 16 -2.86 -18.63 -5.05
N LYS A 17 -2.98 -19.46 -6.09
CA LYS A 17 -4.08 -19.34 -7.06
C LYS A 17 -5.45 -19.53 -6.39
N ASP A 18 -5.60 -20.49 -5.49
CA ASP A 18 -6.85 -20.71 -4.78
C ASP A 18 -7.25 -19.49 -3.92
N LYS A 19 -6.26 -18.84 -3.30
CA LYS A 19 -6.47 -17.60 -2.54
C LYS A 19 -6.92 -16.46 -3.44
N ASN A 20 -6.25 -16.28 -4.58
CA ASN A 20 -6.59 -15.25 -5.56
C ASN A 20 -8.00 -15.44 -6.09
N ASP A 21 -8.37 -16.67 -6.47
CA ASP A 21 -9.71 -17.02 -6.93
C ASP A 21 -10.77 -16.78 -5.83
N LEU A 22 -10.42 -17.07 -4.57
CA LEU A 22 -11.32 -16.83 -3.44
C LEU A 22 -11.54 -15.33 -3.20
N PHE A 23 -10.49 -14.54 -3.29
CA PHE A 23 -10.57 -13.08 -3.19
C PHE A 23 -11.48 -12.49 -4.27
N ILE A 24 -11.21 -12.83 -5.55
CA ILE A 24 -12.03 -12.37 -6.69
C ILE A 24 -13.50 -12.73 -6.45
N LYS A 25 -13.80 -13.97 -6.03
CA LYS A 25 -15.17 -14.39 -5.73
C LYS A 25 -15.80 -13.59 -4.59
N ARG A 26 -15.07 -13.29 -3.52
CA ARG A 26 -15.60 -12.49 -2.39
C ARG A 26 -15.92 -11.06 -2.82
N VAL A 27 -15.03 -10.43 -3.56
CA VAL A 27 -15.28 -9.10 -4.16
C VAL A 27 -16.50 -9.17 -5.10
N GLY A 28 -16.58 -10.22 -5.91
CA GLY A 28 -17.72 -10.44 -6.80
C GLY A 28 -19.05 -10.61 -6.06
N VAL A 29 -19.09 -11.40 -5.01
CA VAL A 29 -20.30 -11.56 -4.17
C VAL A 29 -20.73 -10.22 -3.58
N TYR A 30 -19.79 -9.47 -3.02
CA TYR A 30 -20.07 -8.13 -2.49
C TYR A 30 -20.64 -7.20 -3.57
N MET A 31 -19.94 -7.03 -4.69
CA MET A 31 -20.35 -6.10 -5.75
C MET A 31 -21.68 -6.51 -6.39
N GLN A 32 -21.95 -7.80 -6.55
CA GLN A 32 -23.20 -8.29 -7.14
C GLN A 32 -24.40 -8.17 -6.17
N SER A 33 -24.17 -8.17 -4.85
CA SER A 33 -25.22 -8.01 -3.84
C SER A 33 -25.48 -6.56 -3.46
N GLU A 34 -24.59 -5.62 -3.83
CA GLU A 34 -24.67 -4.22 -3.40
C GLU A 34 -25.27 -3.36 -4.52
N GLU A 35 -26.62 -3.17 -4.43
CA GLU A 35 -27.37 -2.38 -5.39
C GLU A 35 -27.51 -0.91 -4.96
N SER A 36 -27.30 -0.59 -3.68
CA SER A 36 -27.50 0.74 -3.12
C SER A 36 -26.36 1.72 -3.44
N ILE A 37 -25.18 1.19 -3.73
CA ILE A 37 -24.00 1.99 -4.11
C ILE A 37 -24.04 2.23 -5.62
N PRO A 38 -24.26 3.49 -6.07
CA PRO A 38 -24.37 3.77 -7.49
C PRO A 38 -23.00 3.64 -8.17
N PHE A 39 -22.98 3.02 -9.35
CA PHE A 39 -21.87 3.08 -10.29
C PHE A 39 -22.43 3.50 -11.64
N GLU A 40 -22.25 4.76 -11.96
CA GLU A 40 -22.87 5.39 -13.11
C GLU A 40 -21.96 5.35 -14.35
N GLU A 41 -22.55 5.71 -15.49
CA GLU A 41 -21.82 5.80 -16.78
C GLU A 41 -20.57 6.67 -16.69
N LYS A 42 -20.63 7.79 -15.94
CA LYS A 42 -19.47 8.68 -15.72
C LYS A 42 -18.31 7.99 -14.99
N ASP A 43 -18.62 7.10 -14.04
CA ASP A 43 -17.62 6.34 -13.28
C ASP A 43 -16.95 5.30 -14.18
N GLU A 44 -17.73 4.66 -15.05
CA GLU A 44 -17.21 3.71 -16.03
C GLU A 44 -16.35 4.41 -17.08
N ILE A 45 -16.75 5.57 -17.58
CA ILE A 45 -15.94 6.37 -18.52
C ILE A 45 -14.59 6.75 -17.87
N ALA A 46 -14.63 7.22 -16.63
CA ALA A 46 -13.41 7.58 -15.89
C ALA A 46 -12.48 6.38 -15.70
N LEU A 47 -13.05 5.23 -15.35
CA LEU A 47 -12.31 3.99 -15.18
C LEU A 47 -11.72 3.52 -16.52
N SER A 48 -12.51 3.48 -17.58
CA SER A 48 -12.07 3.09 -18.93
C SER A 48 -10.94 3.98 -19.46
N TYR A 49 -11.02 5.28 -19.20
CA TYR A 49 -9.96 6.22 -19.54
C TYR A 49 -8.67 5.92 -18.76
N MET A 50 -8.80 5.61 -17.47
CA MET A 50 -7.65 5.36 -16.60
C MET A 50 -6.89 4.08 -16.96
N ILE A 51 -7.62 3.01 -17.30
CA ILE A 51 -7.01 1.71 -17.65
C ILE A 51 -6.74 1.53 -19.15
N GLY A 52 -7.20 2.45 -20.00
CA GLY A 52 -7.01 2.38 -21.46
C GLY A 52 -7.91 1.36 -22.18
N GLU A 53 -8.98 0.89 -21.52
CA GLU A 53 -9.90 -0.11 -22.05
C GLU A 53 -11.17 0.49 -22.64
N LYS A 54 -11.89 -0.34 -23.40
CA LYS A 54 -13.14 0.06 -24.00
C LYS A 54 -14.25 0.24 -22.97
N TYR A 55 -15.08 1.19 -23.21
CA TYR A 55 -16.30 1.47 -22.50
C TYR A 55 -17.34 0.34 -22.68
N LEU A 56 -17.88 -0.19 -21.59
CA LEU A 56 -18.71 -1.40 -21.58
C LEU A 56 -20.07 -1.22 -22.25
N LEU A 57 -20.68 -0.03 -22.16
CA LEU A 57 -21.98 0.23 -22.81
C LEU A 57 -21.97 0.01 -24.32
N ALA A 58 -20.80 0.01 -24.96
CA ALA A 58 -20.71 -0.33 -26.37
C ALA A 58 -21.00 -1.82 -26.67
N ASP A 59 -20.91 -2.68 -25.64
CA ASP A 59 -21.03 -4.13 -25.77
C ASP A 59 -22.28 -4.72 -25.06
N ILE A 60 -23.11 -3.88 -24.42
CA ILE A 60 -24.39 -4.34 -23.83
C ILE A 60 -25.43 -4.45 -24.95
N ASP A 61 -26.07 -5.62 -25.06
CA ASP A 61 -27.15 -5.83 -26.03
C ASP A 61 -28.28 -4.82 -25.74
N PRO A 62 -28.69 -4.01 -26.73
CA PRO A 62 -29.81 -3.09 -26.58
C PRO A 62 -31.13 -3.76 -26.15
N PHE A 63 -31.24 -5.08 -26.33
CA PHE A 63 -32.39 -5.86 -25.91
C PHE A 63 -32.42 -6.06 -24.39
N ASP A 64 -31.25 -6.30 -23.76
CA ASP A 64 -31.14 -6.44 -22.30
C ASP A 64 -31.50 -5.13 -21.60
N ILE A 65 -31.09 -4.00 -22.15
CA ILE A 65 -31.48 -2.66 -21.65
C ILE A 65 -33.00 -2.47 -21.70
N LYS A 66 -33.66 -2.90 -22.78
CA LYS A 66 -35.12 -2.78 -22.93
C LYS A 66 -35.92 -3.67 -22.00
N MET A 67 -35.35 -4.81 -21.59
CA MET A 67 -36.00 -5.76 -20.71
C MET A 67 -35.79 -5.45 -19.22
N GLY A 68 -35.05 -4.40 -18.88
CA GLY A 68 -34.77 -4.04 -17.49
C GLY A 68 -33.77 -4.97 -16.79
N ASN A 69 -33.00 -5.73 -17.57
CA ASN A 69 -31.93 -6.61 -17.07
C ASN A 69 -30.59 -5.89 -16.99
N ASP A 70 -30.59 -4.57 -17.07
CA ASP A 70 -29.36 -3.78 -17.01
C ASP A 70 -28.77 -3.86 -15.60
N PRO A 71 -27.48 -4.25 -15.45
CA PRO A 71 -26.84 -4.30 -14.15
C PRO A 71 -26.80 -2.90 -13.53
N ILE A 72 -27.19 -2.79 -12.28
CA ILE A 72 -27.25 -1.53 -11.54
C ILE A 72 -26.17 -1.45 -10.48
N GLY A 73 -25.78 -0.24 -10.13
CA GLY A 73 -24.83 0.00 -9.06
C GLY A 73 -23.50 -0.76 -9.25
N LEU A 74 -22.99 -1.34 -8.17
CA LEU A 74 -21.75 -2.11 -8.19
C LEU A 74 -21.81 -3.41 -9.01
N GLN A 75 -22.99 -3.93 -9.36
CA GLN A 75 -23.12 -5.05 -10.30
C GLN A 75 -22.52 -4.71 -11.66
N ARG A 76 -22.70 -3.45 -12.11
CA ARG A 76 -22.10 -2.94 -13.35
C ARG A 76 -20.59 -2.85 -13.25
N ALA A 77 -20.06 -2.38 -12.11
CA ALA A 77 -18.64 -2.36 -11.84
C ALA A 77 -18.03 -3.77 -11.87
N TRP A 78 -18.71 -4.74 -11.28
CA TRP A 78 -18.30 -6.14 -11.31
C TRP A 78 -18.26 -6.71 -12.72
N LEU A 79 -19.30 -6.45 -13.52
CA LEU A 79 -19.34 -6.89 -14.92
C LEU A 79 -18.18 -6.31 -15.71
N TYR A 80 -17.84 -5.04 -15.49
CA TYR A 80 -16.70 -4.37 -16.09
C TYR A 80 -15.39 -5.07 -15.73
N LEU A 81 -15.10 -5.25 -14.42
CA LEU A 81 -13.90 -5.92 -13.95
C LEU A 81 -13.77 -7.34 -14.51
N SER A 82 -14.85 -8.11 -14.51
CA SER A 82 -14.84 -9.51 -14.99
C SER A 82 -14.56 -9.65 -16.47
N LYS A 83 -14.81 -8.62 -17.28
CA LYS A 83 -14.56 -8.62 -18.73
C LYS A 83 -13.18 -8.09 -19.12
N HIS A 84 -12.59 -7.22 -18.32
CA HIS A 84 -11.36 -6.50 -18.66
C HIS A 84 -10.14 -6.94 -17.83
N THR A 85 -10.24 -8.06 -17.12
CA THR A 85 -9.12 -8.58 -16.31
C THR A 85 -8.84 -10.03 -16.65
N ASP A 86 -7.64 -10.31 -17.16
CA ASP A 86 -7.20 -11.66 -17.54
C ASP A 86 -6.30 -12.30 -16.50
N SER A 87 -5.73 -11.51 -15.58
CA SER A 87 -4.87 -11.96 -14.51
C SER A 87 -5.31 -11.41 -13.15
N PHE A 88 -4.75 -11.97 -12.06
CA PHE A 88 -4.99 -11.48 -10.72
C PHE A 88 -4.44 -10.06 -10.52
N GLU A 89 -3.28 -9.79 -11.08
CA GLU A 89 -2.60 -8.49 -11.03
C GLU A 89 -3.41 -7.42 -11.79
N ASP A 90 -3.95 -7.78 -12.95
CA ASP A 90 -4.85 -6.89 -13.70
C ASP A 90 -6.12 -6.60 -12.91
N PHE A 91 -6.71 -7.64 -12.29
CA PHE A 91 -7.89 -7.47 -11.45
C PHE A 91 -7.61 -6.50 -10.28
N LEU A 92 -6.49 -6.66 -9.58
CA LEU A 92 -6.11 -5.76 -8.49
C LEU A 92 -5.91 -4.32 -8.99
N SER A 93 -5.22 -4.15 -10.12
CA SER A 93 -4.95 -2.84 -10.72
C SER A 93 -6.25 -2.14 -11.13
N CYS A 94 -7.15 -2.85 -11.80
CA CYS A 94 -8.46 -2.33 -12.20
C CYS A 94 -9.35 -2.02 -10.99
N LEU A 95 -9.31 -2.85 -9.95
CA LEU A 95 -10.07 -2.63 -8.72
C LEU A 95 -9.60 -1.35 -7.99
N VAL A 96 -8.29 -1.12 -7.91
CA VAL A 96 -7.71 0.11 -7.36
C VAL A 96 -8.08 1.32 -8.20
N ALA A 97 -8.01 1.20 -9.53
CA ALA A 97 -8.43 2.25 -10.45
C ALA A 97 -9.91 2.59 -10.27
N LEU A 98 -10.78 1.59 -10.12
CA LEU A 98 -12.21 1.77 -9.83
C LEU A 98 -12.42 2.56 -8.54
N ILE A 99 -11.77 2.18 -7.46
CA ILE A 99 -11.89 2.88 -6.18
C ILE A 99 -11.43 4.35 -6.30
N ASN A 100 -10.37 4.60 -7.06
CA ASN A 100 -9.82 5.95 -7.26
C ASN A 100 -10.68 6.83 -8.15
N THR A 101 -11.28 6.27 -9.19
CA THR A 101 -12.13 7.01 -10.14
C THR A 101 -13.58 7.14 -9.68
N TYR A 102 -14.00 6.40 -8.66
CA TYR A 102 -15.36 6.42 -8.14
C TYR A 102 -15.77 7.84 -7.70
N GLY A 103 -16.75 8.41 -8.43
CA GLY A 103 -17.23 9.78 -8.27
C GLY A 103 -18.45 9.93 -7.35
N GLY A 104 -18.91 8.84 -6.71
CA GLY A 104 -20.05 8.83 -5.80
C GLY A 104 -19.74 9.42 -4.42
N LYS A 105 -20.59 9.11 -3.44
CA LYS A 105 -20.43 9.65 -2.08
C LYS A 105 -19.19 9.10 -1.40
N LYS A 106 -18.60 9.92 -0.52
CA LYS A 106 -17.43 9.52 0.29
C LYS A 106 -17.73 8.33 1.23
N SER A 107 -18.99 8.21 1.71
CA SER A 107 -19.45 7.04 2.48
C SER A 107 -19.33 5.76 1.67
N ASP A 108 -19.85 5.78 0.45
CA ASP A 108 -19.93 4.62 -0.44
C ASP A 108 -18.51 4.17 -0.84
N LYS A 109 -17.60 5.14 -1.12
CA LYS A 109 -16.17 4.83 -1.34
C LYS A 109 -15.53 4.15 -0.14
N LYS A 110 -15.86 4.58 1.09
CA LYS A 110 -15.36 3.94 2.31
C LYS A 110 -15.93 2.52 2.48
N ASP A 111 -17.17 2.31 2.13
CA ASP A 111 -17.81 0.99 2.22
C ASP A 111 -17.17 0.02 1.21
N ILE A 112 -16.94 0.46 -0.03
CA ILE A 112 -16.20 -0.32 -1.04
C ILE A 112 -14.81 -0.67 -0.51
N LEU A 113 -14.06 0.32 -0.03
CA LEU A 113 -12.70 0.13 0.47
C LEU A 113 -12.64 -0.84 1.66
N SER A 114 -13.58 -0.70 2.61
CA SER A 114 -13.69 -1.57 3.79
C SER A 114 -13.97 -3.02 3.40
N ASN A 115 -14.89 -3.25 2.46
CA ASN A 115 -15.23 -4.59 2.00
C ASN A 115 -14.07 -5.24 1.23
N VAL A 116 -13.37 -4.48 0.39
CA VAL A 116 -12.18 -4.98 -0.32
C VAL A 116 -11.05 -5.32 0.65
N LYS A 117 -10.79 -4.48 1.66
CA LYS A 117 -9.80 -4.77 2.71
C LYS A 117 -10.17 -6.04 3.49
N THR A 118 -11.43 -6.21 3.83
CA THR A 118 -11.94 -7.43 4.48
C THR A 118 -11.72 -8.65 3.59
N ALA A 119 -12.08 -8.57 2.31
CA ALA A 119 -11.89 -9.66 1.36
C ALA A 119 -10.40 -10.04 1.19
N LEU A 120 -9.48 -9.06 1.14
CA LEU A 120 -8.02 -9.30 1.11
C LEU A 120 -7.57 -10.08 2.35
N ASN A 121 -7.94 -9.62 3.53
CA ASN A 121 -7.55 -10.26 4.79
C ASN A 121 -8.12 -11.67 4.91
N ASP A 122 -9.41 -11.84 4.67
CA ASP A 122 -10.08 -13.15 4.79
C ASP A 122 -9.63 -14.15 3.73
N SER A 123 -9.10 -13.70 2.61
CA SER A 123 -8.53 -14.55 1.55
C SER A 123 -7.04 -14.80 1.74
N HIS A 124 -6.43 -14.26 2.79
CA HIS A 124 -4.99 -14.35 3.06
C HIS A 124 -4.15 -13.91 1.85
N ILE A 125 -4.59 -12.83 1.20
CA ILE A 125 -3.87 -12.20 0.09
C ILE A 125 -2.74 -11.34 0.67
N GLU A 126 -1.56 -11.51 0.10
CA GLU A 126 -0.33 -10.82 0.54
C GLU A 126 -0.23 -9.41 -0.06
N PHE A 127 -1.32 -8.65 0.00
CA PHE A 127 -1.42 -7.25 -0.39
C PHE A 127 -2.23 -6.45 0.63
N GLU A 128 -1.90 -5.17 0.74
CA GLU A 128 -2.61 -4.21 1.59
C GLU A 128 -3.04 -2.98 0.77
N LEU A 129 -4.25 -2.48 1.05
CA LEU A 129 -4.75 -1.22 0.49
C LEU A 129 -4.42 -0.07 1.45
N ILE A 130 -3.64 0.89 0.96
CA ILE A 130 -3.26 2.10 1.67
C ILE A 130 -4.04 3.28 1.08
N GLU A 131 -4.63 4.10 1.96
CA GLU A 131 -5.34 5.32 1.60
C GLU A 131 -4.51 6.54 1.99
N ASP A 132 -4.38 7.50 1.07
CA ASP A 132 -3.74 8.79 1.31
C ASP A 132 -4.57 9.95 0.75
N THR A 133 -4.00 11.16 0.72
CA THR A 133 -4.66 12.37 0.19
C THR A 133 -4.91 12.30 -1.31
N ASP A 134 -4.11 11.53 -2.04
CA ASP A 134 -4.14 11.43 -3.51
C ASP A 134 -5.00 10.25 -3.99
N GLY A 135 -5.35 9.33 -3.08
CA GLY A 135 -6.19 8.18 -3.37
C GLY A 135 -5.80 6.90 -2.65
N VAL A 136 -6.14 5.78 -3.27
CA VAL A 136 -5.86 4.43 -2.77
C VAL A 136 -4.83 3.78 -3.67
N PHE A 137 -3.88 3.09 -3.07
CA PHE A 137 -2.93 2.24 -3.79
C PHE A 137 -2.77 0.91 -3.06
N ILE A 138 -2.27 -0.11 -3.77
CA ILE A 138 -2.04 -1.44 -3.22
C ILE A 138 -0.55 -1.69 -3.03
N CYS A 139 -0.17 -2.28 -1.91
CA CYS A 139 1.21 -2.60 -1.56
C CYS A 139 1.32 -4.09 -1.24
N PRO A 140 2.37 -4.81 -1.72
CA PRO A 140 2.65 -6.17 -1.28
C PRO A 140 2.89 -6.21 0.23
N LYS A 141 2.36 -7.23 0.90
CA LYS A 141 2.70 -7.54 2.28
C LYS A 141 3.91 -8.46 2.32
N GLY A 142 4.88 -8.18 3.19
CA GLY A 142 5.92 -9.14 3.55
C GLY A 142 5.39 -10.16 4.59
N ALA A 143 6.05 -10.27 5.75
CA ALA A 143 5.46 -11.02 6.86
C ALA A 143 4.37 -10.15 7.51
N LYS A 144 3.10 -10.59 7.50
CA LYS A 144 1.91 -9.80 7.90
C LYS A 144 2.10 -9.00 9.20
N GLU A 145 2.69 -9.63 10.21
CA GLU A 145 2.95 -8.98 11.50
C GLU A 145 4.03 -7.89 11.43
N LEU A 146 5.00 -8.03 10.50
CA LEU A 146 6.03 -7.04 10.26
C LEU A 146 5.51 -5.89 9.42
N ASP A 147 4.61 -6.15 8.47
CA ASP A 147 4.06 -5.11 7.59
C ASP A 147 3.13 -4.16 8.33
N ASP A 148 2.25 -4.69 9.19
CA ASP A 148 1.39 -3.86 10.03
C ASP A 148 2.25 -2.94 10.92
N ALA A 149 3.31 -3.48 11.52
CA ALA A 149 4.18 -2.75 12.43
C ALA A 149 5.23 -1.85 11.74
N LEU A 150 5.63 -2.14 10.51
CA LEU A 150 6.78 -1.50 9.86
C LEU A 150 6.46 -0.79 8.54
N VAL A 151 5.28 -1.01 7.98
CA VAL A 151 4.83 -0.36 6.74
C VAL A 151 3.62 0.53 7.01
N SER A 152 2.55 -0.01 7.59
CA SER A 152 1.30 0.73 7.83
C SER A 152 1.38 1.64 9.05
N GLU A 153 1.91 1.15 10.18
CA GLU A 153 2.07 1.96 11.40
C GLU A 153 3.00 3.18 11.21
N PRO A 154 4.13 3.12 10.46
CA PRO A 154 4.91 4.32 10.20
C PRO A 154 4.13 5.47 9.56
N LEU A 155 3.11 5.19 8.74
CA LEU A 155 2.24 6.22 8.18
C LEU A 155 1.41 6.92 9.25
N GLU A 156 0.95 6.20 10.28
CA GLU A 156 0.26 6.78 11.43
C GLU A 156 1.22 7.59 12.31
N TRP A 157 2.41 7.07 12.57
CA TRP A 157 3.42 7.78 13.38
C TRP A 157 3.93 9.04 12.67
N LEU A 158 4.01 9.03 11.35
CA LEU A 158 4.40 10.17 10.54
C LEU A 158 3.27 11.20 10.35
N ARG A 159 2.10 11.04 10.97
CA ARG A 159 1.00 12.01 10.88
C ARG A 159 1.42 13.42 11.29
N ASP A 160 2.26 13.54 12.32
CA ASP A 160 2.78 14.82 12.82
C ASP A 160 3.99 15.34 12.01
N TYR A 161 4.44 14.59 10.98
CA TYR A 161 5.59 14.87 10.13
C TYR A 161 5.19 14.80 8.65
N PRO A 162 4.42 15.79 8.16
CA PRO A 162 3.73 15.69 6.87
C PRO A 162 4.64 15.52 5.67
N LYS A 163 5.80 16.18 5.65
CA LYS A 163 6.76 16.07 4.54
C LYS A 163 7.42 14.69 4.49
N ALA A 164 7.80 14.16 5.66
CA ALA A 164 8.34 12.80 5.75
C ALA A 164 7.30 11.76 5.35
N ARG A 165 6.05 11.94 5.79
CA ARG A 165 4.92 11.09 5.43
C ARG A 165 4.68 11.05 3.92
N GLU A 166 4.63 12.21 3.27
CA GLU A 166 4.46 12.31 1.81
C GLU A 166 5.56 11.54 1.06
N THR A 167 6.83 11.77 1.44
CA THR A 167 7.95 11.06 0.81
C THR A 167 7.89 9.54 1.07
N TYR A 168 7.46 9.12 2.25
CA TYR A 168 7.30 7.70 2.59
C TYR A 168 6.20 7.03 1.76
N ILE A 169 5.06 7.71 1.56
CA ILE A 169 3.95 7.25 0.70
C ILE A 169 4.42 7.09 -0.76
N ILE A 170 5.15 8.08 -1.30
CA ILE A 170 5.72 7.98 -2.66
C ILE A 170 6.60 6.74 -2.77
N THR A 171 7.41 6.48 -1.75
CA THR A 171 8.27 5.30 -1.69
C THR A 171 7.49 3.99 -1.74
N LEU A 172 6.42 3.88 -0.93
CA LEU A 172 5.57 2.70 -0.91
C LEU A 172 4.89 2.46 -2.26
N LYS A 173 4.42 3.51 -2.92
CA LYS A 173 3.85 3.44 -4.27
C LYS A 173 4.87 2.89 -5.27
N GLN A 174 6.06 3.45 -5.30
CA GLN A 174 7.13 3.00 -6.22
C GLN A 174 7.58 1.57 -5.94
N TYR A 175 7.65 1.18 -4.66
CA TYR A 175 7.95 -0.20 -4.26
C TYR A 175 6.87 -1.17 -4.74
N SER A 176 5.59 -0.82 -4.61
CA SER A 176 4.46 -1.64 -5.05
C SER A 176 4.41 -1.81 -6.57
N GLU A 177 4.71 -0.76 -7.31
CA GLU A 177 4.72 -0.77 -8.78
C GLU A 177 5.90 -1.56 -9.36
N GLY A 178 6.92 -1.87 -8.56
CA GLY A 178 8.12 -2.58 -9.00
C GLY A 178 8.98 -1.79 -10.00
N ILE A 179 8.68 -0.51 -10.19
CA ILE A 179 9.32 0.41 -11.12
C ILE A 179 10.35 1.25 -10.33
N TYR A 180 11.51 1.49 -10.94
CA TYR A 180 12.51 2.41 -10.39
C TYR A 180 13.06 2.02 -9.01
N ILE A 181 13.55 0.81 -8.86
CA ILE A 181 14.18 0.27 -7.64
C ILE A 181 15.18 1.24 -6.99
N ARG A 182 15.93 1.98 -7.82
CA ARG A 182 16.85 3.02 -7.37
C ARG A 182 16.13 4.15 -6.62
N ASP A 183 15.02 4.61 -7.19
CA ASP A 183 14.27 5.73 -6.65
C ASP A 183 13.61 5.37 -5.31
N VAL A 184 13.23 4.10 -5.13
CA VAL A 184 12.73 3.57 -3.85
C VAL A 184 13.76 3.73 -2.73
N ALA A 185 15.01 3.31 -2.96
CA ALA A 185 16.08 3.43 -1.97
C ALA A 185 16.41 4.90 -1.64
N ASP A 186 16.45 5.77 -2.66
CA ASP A 186 16.71 7.21 -2.46
C ASP A 186 15.55 7.90 -1.74
N ASN A 187 14.32 7.57 -2.06
CA ASN A 187 13.15 8.12 -1.39
C ASN A 187 12.98 7.61 0.05
N LEU A 188 13.37 6.35 0.36
CA LEU A 188 13.46 5.88 1.75
C LEU A 188 14.49 6.72 2.54
N ARG A 189 15.66 6.93 1.98
CA ARG A 189 16.71 7.78 2.58
C ARG A 189 16.18 9.20 2.80
N LYS A 190 15.55 9.78 1.79
CA LYS A 190 14.96 11.12 1.85
C LYS A 190 13.84 11.21 2.87
N SER A 191 12.99 10.19 2.99
CA SER A 191 11.95 10.13 3.99
C SER A 191 12.53 10.16 5.41
N LEU A 192 13.56 9.36 5.68
CA LEU A 192 14.26 9.36 6.97
C LEU A 192 14.93 10.72 7.25
N GLU A 193 15.59 11.31 6.25
CA GLU A 193 16.21 12.63 6.36
C GLU A 193 15.18 13.70 6.70
N THR A 194 14.07 13.74 5.97
CA THR A 194 12.99 14.69 6.17
C THR A 194 12.33 14.50 7.54
N PHE A 195 12.14 13.24 7.98
CA PHE A 195 11.64 12.94 9.31
C PHE A 195 12.56 13.51 10.40
N LEU A 196 13.87 13.30 10.29
CA LEU A 196 14.80 13.84 11.28
C LEU A 196 14.88 15.37 11.24
N GLN A 197 14.73 15.99 10.06
CA GLN A 197 14.65 17.45 9.93
C GLN A 197 13.40 18.00 10.63
N GLU A 198 12.23 17.43 10.39
CA GLU A 198 10.98 17.83 11.04
C GLU A 198 11.01 17.57 12.54
N PHE A 199 11.55 16.42 12.97
CA PHE A 199 11.67 16.04 14.38
C PHE A 199 12.59 16.98 15.16
N LEU A 200 13.77 17.29 14.61
CA LEU A 200 14.79 18.13 15.24
C LEU A 200 14.59 19.65 14.96
N GLY A 201 13.62 20.01 14.11
CA GLY A 201 13.32 21.39 13.76
C GLY A 201 14.45 22.08 12.99
N ASN A 202 15.14 21.36 12.07
CA ASN A 202 16.26 21.88 11.30
C ASN A 202 16.21 21.47 9.82
N THR A 203 17.23 21.84 9.04
CA THR A 203 17.34 21.52 7.60
C THR A 203 18.65 20.80 7.28
N LYS A 204 19.28 20.18 8.26
CA LYS A 204 20.56 19.49 8.10
C LYS A 204 20.36 18.16 7.39
N ASN A 205 21.44 17.70 6.72
CA ASN A 205 21.44 16.42 6.03
C ASN A 205 21.37 15.22 7.00
N LEU A 206 21.12 14.03 6.46
CA LEU A 206 20.96 12.79 7.22
C LEU A 206 22.19 12.47 8.10
N GLU A 207 23.40 12.65 7.58
CA GLU A 207 24.66 12.37 8.29
C GLU A 207 24.85 13.29 9.51
N THR A 208 24.47 14.54 9.38
CA THR A 208 24.57 15.52 10.49
C THR A 208 23.46 15.24 11.53
N ASN A 209 22.23 15.04 11.07
CA ASN A 209 21.09 14.74 11.94
C ASN A 209 21.25 13.41 12.68
N LYS A 210 21.98 12.43 12.12
CA LYS A 210 22.32 11.20 12.82
C LYS A 210 22.97 11.46 14.16
N ASN A 211 23.96 12.34 14.22
CA ASN A 211 24.66 12.63 15.48
C ASN A 211 23.75 13.34 16.50
N GLU A 212 22.88 14.22 16.04
CA GLU A 212 21.92 14.92 16.88
C GLU A 212 20.85 13.99 17.43
N ILE A 213 20.32 13.07 16.60
CA ILE A 213 19.32 12.09 17.06
C ILE A 213 19.94 11.07 18.02
N CYS A 214 21.17 10.60 17.79
CA CYS A 214 21.86 9.71 18.72
C CYS A 214 22.10 10.40 20.07
N LYS A 215 22.46 11.68 20.08
CA LYS A 215 22.59 12.46 21.31
C LYS A 215 21.25 12.58 22.03
N TYR A 216 20.19 12.96 21.33
CA TYR A 216 18.84 13.03 21.87
C TYR A 216 18.40 11.70 22.51
N LEU A 217 18.57 10.58 21.80
CA LEU A 217 18.22 9.25 22.31
C LEU A 217 19.01 8.89 23.56
N GLY A 218 20.32 9.21 23.61
CA GLY A 218 21.16 9.01 24.80
C GLY A 218 20.70 9.85 25.99
N GLU A 219 20.29 11.10 25.77
CA GLU A 219 19.72 11.98 26.80
C GLU A 219 18.37 11.44 27.35
N GLN A 220 17.63 10.65 26.56
CA GLN A 220 16.43 9.94 26.96
C GLN A 220 16.71 8.57 27.58
N GLY A 221 17.98 8.21 27.83
CA GLY A 221 18.37 6.96 28.48
C GLY A 221 18.42 5.75 27.55
N VAL A 222 18.39 5.95 26.23
CA VAL A 222 18.50 4.84 25.26
C VAL A 222 19.94 4.34 25.19
N ASP A 223 20.09 3.02 25.22
CA ASP A 223 21.40 2.36 25.10
C ASP A 223 22.13 2.76 23.82
N SER A 224 23.44 2.96 23.91
CA SER A 224 24.28 3.39 22.78
C SER A 224 24.29 2.39 21.64
N GLY A 225 24.12 1.10 21.90
CA GLY A 225 23.98 0.07 20.89
C GLY A 225 22.72 0.25 20.04
N VAL A 226 21.60 0.63 20.69
CA VAL A 226 20.34 0.92 19.99
C VAL A 226 20.45 2.20 19.17
N SER A 227 20.96 3.29 19.76
CA SER A 227 21.14 4.54 19.02
C SER A 227 22.16 4.40 17.87
N GLY A 228 23.11 3.49 18.00
CA GLY A 228 24.11 3.15 16.99
C GLY A 228 23.55 2.51 15.71
N LEU A 229 22.31 2.01 15.72
CA LEU A 229 21.68 1.39 14.53
C LEU A 229 21.50 2.37 13.35
N PHE A 230 21.45 3.67 13.62
CA PHE A 230 21.36 4.68 12.56
C PHE A 230 22.59 4.69 11.62
N GLN A 231 23.80 4.41 12.13
CA GLN A 231 25.00 4.44 11.32
C GLN A 231 25.06 3.34 10.25
N PRO A 232 24.78 2.04 10.56
CA PRO A 232 24.72 0.99 9.56
C PRO A 232 23.67 1.25 8.47
N LEU A 233 22.51 1.78 8.82
CA LEU A 233 21.47 2.10 7.84
C LEU A 233 21.90 3.20 6.89
N ILE A 234 22.46 4.30 7.40
CA ILE A 234 22.99 5.40 6.57
C ILE A 234 24.07 4.90 5.64
N ASN A 235 24.97 4.04 6.13
CA ASN A 235 25.99 3.41 5.31
C ASN A 235 25.40 2.49 4.24
N ALA A 236 24.33 1.76 4.55
CA ALA A 236 23.63 0.91 3.58
C ALA A 236 23.04 1.75 2.43
N TYR A 237 22.38 2.85 2.73
CA TYR A 237 21.89 3.79 1.70
C TYR A 237 23.01 4.32 0.81
N LYS A 238 24.12 4.75 1.41
CA LYS A 238 25.28 5.24 0.66
C LYS A 238 25.84 4.16 -0.27
N ASN A 239 26.03 2.94 0.24
CA ASN A 239 26.58 1.83 -0.53
C ASN A 239 25.68 1.44 -1.70
N ILE A 240 24.35 1.47 -1.51
CA ILE A 240 23.38 1.19 -2.56
C ILE A 240 23.48 2.25 -3.65
N ASN A 241 23.47 3.53 -3.29
CA ASN A 241 23.61 4.60 -4.25
C ASN A 241 24.91 4.53 -5.04
N ASP A 242 26.04 4.23 -4.38
CA ASP A 242 27.35 4.09 -5.02
C ASP A 242 27.39 2.88 -5.99
N ARG A 243 26.79 1.77 -5.64
CA ARG A 243 26.71 0.57 -6.49
C ARG A 243 25.82 0.81 -7.71
N ILE A 244 24.63 1.37 -7.51
CA ILE A 244 23.68 1.67 -8.59
C ILE A 244 24.26 2.70 -9.56
N ALA A 245 24.98 3.71 -9.06
CA ALA A 245 25.62 4.72 -9.91
C ALA A 245 26.73 4.14 -10.80
N LYS A 246 27.41 3.06 -10.34
CA LYS A 246 28.58 2.50 -11.03
C LYS A 246 28.27 1.33 -11.96
N HIS A 247 27.24 0.55 -11.72
CA HIS A 247 27.10 -0.79 -12.33
C HIS A 247 25.79 -1.05 -13.06
N ASN A 248 24.82 -0.15 -13.09
CA ASN A 248 23.51 -0.38 -13.74
C ASN A 248 22.81 -1.70 -13.31
N ASP A 249 23.25 -2.29 -12.19
CA ASP A 249 22.82 -3.59 -11.72
C ASP A 249 21.45 -3.48 -11.03
N ALA A 250 20.61 -4.50 -11.29
CA ALA A 250 19.32 -4.66 -10.64
C ALA A 250 19.54 -4.75 -9.11
N VAL A 251 19.02 -3.78 -8.37
CA VAL A 251 18.96 -3.85 -6.91
C VAL A 251 18.01 -4.99 -6.54
N ASP A 252 18.44 -5.89 -5.65
CA ASP A 252 17.64 -6.98 -5.16
C ASP A 252 16.42 -6.45 -4.38
N LYS A 253 15.23 -6.94 -4.73
CA LYS A 253 13.99 -6.62 -4.01
C LYS A 253 14.10 -6.88 -2.51
N ASN A 254 14.76 -7.96 -2.10
CA ASN A 254 14.98 -8.30 -0.69
C ASN A 254 15.78 -7.23 0.05
N LEU A 255 16.72 -6.57 -0.64
CA LEU A 255 17.49 -5.48 -0.07
C LEU A 255 16.61 -4.23 0.13
N LEU A 256 15.70 -3.94 -0.78
CA LEU A 256 14.75 -2.83 -0.63
C LEU A 256 13.77 -3.08 0.51
N GLU A 257 13.24 -4.28 0.62
CA GLU A 257 12.38 -4.69 1.73
C GLU A 257 13.11 -4.52 3.07
N PHE A 258 14.35 -4.99 3.16
CA PHE A 258 15.20 -4.77 4.34
C PHE A 258 15.33 -3.27 4.68
N LEU A 259 15.61 -2.41 3.69
CA LEU A 259 15.72 -0.97 3.91
C LEU A 259 14.39 -0.35 4.37
N LEU A 260 13.27 -0.79 3.81
CA LEU A 260 11.94 -0.35 4.20
C LEU A 260 11.68 -0.65 5.68
N TYR A 261 11.92 -1.88 6.10
CA TYR A 261 11.76 -2.30 7.49
C TYR A 261 12.70 -1.55 8.44
N GLN A 262 13.97 -1.42 8.07
CA GLN A 262 14.94 -0.70 8.90
C GLN A 262 14.56 0.79 9.07
N THR A 263 14.07 1.42 8.02
CA THR A 263 13.59 2.80 8.07
C THR A 263 12.39 2.93 9.01
N GLY A 264 11.40 2.04 8.89
CA GLY A 264 10.24 1.99 9.77
C GLY A 264 10.62 1.79 11.23
N VAL A 265 11.53 0.86 11.52
CA VAL A 265 12.04 0.60 12.89
C VAL A 265 12.71 1.84 13.50
N LEU A 266 13.54 2.54 12.73
CA LEU A 266 14.22 3.74 13.24
C LEU A 266 13.24 4.90 13.50
N ILE A 267 12.27 5.12 12.61
CA ILE A 267 11.19 6.09 12.82
C ILE A 267 10.43 5.74 14.10
N ARG A 268 10.05 4.47 14.26
CA ARG A 268 9.32 3.96 15.43
C ARG A 268 10.06 4.24 16.74
N ILE A 269 11.34 3.88 16.82
CA ILE A 269 12.14 4.07 18.02
C ILE A 269 12.13 5.55 18.46
N VAL A 270 12.35 6.46 17.53
CA VAL A 270 12.39 7.90 17.83
C VAL A 270 11.03 8.39 18.35
N ILE A 271 9.93 7.97 17.73
CA ILE A 271 8.57 8.40 18.09
C ILE A 271 8.12 7.80 19.41
N ILE A 272 8.37 6.51 19.67
CA ILE A 272 8.03 5.86 20.94
C ILE A 272 8.75 6.57 22.10
N ILE A 273 10.05 6.84 21.93
CA ILE A 273 10.85 7.51 22.98
C ILE A 273 10.34 8.93 23.21
N LYS A 274 10.00 9.68 22.16
CA LYS A 274 9.37 11.00 22.30
C LYS A 274 8.08 10.94 23.11
N ASN A 275 7.26 9.91 22.86
CA ASN A 275 5.95 9.78 23.50
C ASN A 275 6.04 9.15 24.90
N GLY A 276 6.98 8.22 25.13
CA GLY A 276 7.19 7.54 26.42
C GLY A 276 7.86 8.41 27.48
N GLY A 277 8.58 9.44 27.09
CA GLY A 277 9.16 10.43 28.04
C GLY A 277 8.13 11.39 28.66
N LYS A 278 6.84 11.20 28.39
CA LYS A 278 5.71 11.96 28.93
C LYS A 278 4.84 11.20 29.95
N GLN A 279 5.33 10.04 30.45
CA GLN A 279 4.66 9.34 31.56
C GLN A 279 5.23 9.73 32.93
#